data_d1adc7498c6e2229acf80c99c005856c
#
_entry.id   d1adc7498c6e2229acf80c99c005856c
#
_cell.length_a   1.000
_cell.length_b   1.000
_cell.length_c   1.000
_cell.angle_alpha   90.00
_cell.angle_beta   90.00
_cell.angle_gamma   90.00
#
_symmetry.space_group_name_H-M   'P 1'
#
loop_
_entity.id
_entity.type
_entity.pdbx_description
1 polymer ?
#
loop_
_entity_poly.entity_id
_entity_poly.type
_entity_poly.pdbx_seq_one_letter_code
_entity_poly.pdbx_strand_id
1 'polypeptide(L)'
;MTRILSYDAWVPAEEGLREALCALGNGVFVTRGAAAWAQADEVHYPGTYLAGGYSRATSAVDGREVENEDLVNQANWLPITFRIDGSEWFGLRDVEILEYRQELHLRRGVLERHVEIIDRAGHRIRVTETRFVDMANAYDATLRERALQ
;
A
#
# COMPACT_ATOMS: atom_id res chain seq x y z
N MET A 1 11.12 17.77 -17.16
CA MET A 1 9.89 16.96 -17.21
C MET A 1 9.73 16.27 -15.88
N THR A 2 8.70 16.63 -15.11
CA THR A 2 8.39 15.99 -13.82
C THR A 2 7.81 14.61 -14.13
N ARG A 3 8.43 13.54 -13.61
CA ARG A 3 7.95 12.16 -13.82
C ARG A 3 7.17 11.75 -12.56
N ILE A 4 5.86 11.98 -12.59
CA ILE A 4 4.93 11.62 -11.52
C ILE A 4 3.84 10.75 -12.14
N LEU A 5 3.53 9.63 -11.48
CA LEU A 5 2.33 8.85 -11.71
C LEU A 5 1.31 9.32 -10.66
N SER A 6 0.17 9.85 -11.09
CA SER A 6 -0.82 10.49 -10.20
C SER A 6 -2.21 9.90 -10.40
N TYR A 7 -2.95 9.78 -9.31
CA TYR A 7 -4.35 9.39 -9.25
C TYR A 7 -5.10 10.37 -8.35
N ASP A 8 -6.19 10.94 -8.87
CA ASP A 8 -6.94 12.03 -8.20
C ASP A 8 -8.29 11.55 -7.63
N ALA A 9 -8.54 10.25 -7.63
CA ALA A 9 -9.74 9.66 -7.04
C ALA A 9 -9.44 8.26 -6.49
N TRP A 10 -10.08 7.90 -5.39
CA TRP A 10 -10.09 6.53 -4.90
C TRP A 10 -11.10 5.71 -5.69
N VAL A 11 -10.64 4.64 -6.32
CA VAL A 11 -11.45 3.73 -7.14
C VAL A 11 -11.17 2.31 -6.68
N PRO A 12 -12.04 1.71 -5.84
CA PRO A 12 -11.81 0.39 -5.26
C PRO A 12 -11.45 -0.70 -6.29
N ALA A 13 -12.12 -0.71 -7.44
CA ALA A 13 -11.86 -1.70 -8.49
C ALA A 13 -10.47 -1.60 -9.14
N GLU A 14 -9.76 -0.50 -8.95
CA GLU A 14 -8.43 -0.25 -9.50
C GLU A 14 -7.31 -0.33 -8.46
N GLU A 15 -7.64 -0.41 -7.16
CA GLU A 15 -6.63 -0.35 -6.09
C GLU A 15 -5.58 -1.45 -6.22
N GLY A 16 -5.97 -2.69 -6.51
CA GLY A 16 -5.01 -3.78 -6.71
C GLY A 16 -3.98 -3.50 -7.82
N LEU A 17 -4.39 -2.86 -8.93
CA LEU A 17 -3.49 -2.43 -10.01
C LEU A 17 -2.63 -1.24 -9.56
N ARG A 18 -3.22 -0.24 -8.93
CA ARG A 18 -2.51 0.96 -8.47
C ARG A 18 -1.45 0.63 -7.42
N GLU A 19 -1.76 -0.29 -6.50
CA GLU A 19 -0.80 -0.80 -5.53
C GLU A 19 0.40 -1.48 -6.19
N ALA A 20 0.19 -2.22 -7.29
CA ALA A 20 1.28 -2.81 -8.05
C ALA A 20 2.12 -1.76 -8.78
N LEU A 21 1.48 -0.79 -9.45
CA LEU A 21 2.16 0.26 -10.21
C LEU A 21 2.91 1.25 -9.31
N CYS A 22 2.45 1.45 -8.08
CA CYS A 22 3.07 2.31 -7.08
C CYS A 22 3.99 1.56 -6.12
N ALA A 23 4.45 0.36 -6.47
CA ALA A 23 5.40 -0.38 -5.67
C ALA A 23 6.74 0.36 -5.56
N LEU A 24 7.35 0.29 -4.38
CA LEU A 24 8.66 0.85 -4.07
C LEU A 24 9.64 -0.25 -3.69
N GLY A 25 10.86 -0.19 -4.19
CA GLY A 25 11.87 -1.19 -3.87
C GLY A 25 13.28 -0.77 -4.22
N ASN A 26 14.27 -1.48 -3.65
CA ASN A 26 15.71 -1.22 -3.82
C ASN A 26 16.49 -2.42 -4.40
N GLY A 27 15.78 -3.40 -4.95
CA GLY A 27 16.40 -4.62 -5.50
C GLY A 27 16.58 -5.76 -4.49
N VAL A 28 16.51 -5.50 -3.19
CA VAL A 28 16.53 -6.52 -2.12
C VAL A 28 15.15 -6.65 -1.47
N PHE A 29 14.49 -5.54 -1.29
CA PHE A 29 13.18 -5.42 -0.66
C PHE A 29 12.24 -4.64 -1.59
N VAL A 30 11.00 -5.05 -1.68
CA VAL A 30 9.94 -4.32 -2.39
C VAL A 30 8.65 -4.36 -1.59
N THR A 31 7.93 -3.25 -1.58
CA THR A 31 6.59 -3.13 -0.98
C THR A 31 5.61 -2.57 -1.99
N ARG A 32 4.40 -3.14 -2.05
CA ARG A 32 3.31 -2.62 -2.88
C ARG A 32 2.82 -1.28 -2.35
N GLY A 33 2.19 -0.50 -3.21
CA GLY A 33 1.70 0.84 -2.90
C GLY A 33 0.37 0.89 -2.13
N ALA A 34 0.00 -0.16 -1.39
CA ALA A 34 -1.19 -0.14 -0.54
C ALA A 34 -1.12 0.99 0.50
N ALA A 35 -2.25 1.56 0.89
CA ALA A 35 -2.31 2.56 1.95
C ALA A 35 -1.92 1.95 3.30
N ALA A 36 -1.40 2.78 4.21
CA ALA A 36 -0.99 2.31 5.54
C ALA A 36 -2.16 1.71 6.34
N TRP A 37 -3.35 2.23 6.17
CA TRP A 37 -4.58 1.73 6.81
C TRP A 37 -5.24 0.58 6.07
N ALA A 38 -4.73 0.17 4.89
CA ALA A 38 -5.33 -0.90 4.12
C ALA A 38 -5.01 -2.27 4.72
N GLN A 39 -6.02 -3.12 4.79
CA GLN A 39 -5.91 -4.53 5.13
C GLN A 39 -6.15 -5.39 3.88
N ALA A 40 -5.59 -6.60 3.87
CA ALA A 40 -5.81 -7.52 2.77
C ALA A 40 -7.28 -7.94 2.71
N ASP A 41 -7.93 -7.67 1.59
CA ASP A 41 -9.33 -7.97 1.31
C ASP A 41 -9.57 -8.07 -0.20
N GLU A 42 -10.82 -7.97 -0.65
CA GLU A 42 -11.17 -8.00 -2.08
C GLU A 42 -10.76 -6.76 -2.87
N VAL A 43 -10.39 -5.66 -2.18
CA VAL A 43 -9.95 -4.38 -2.78
C VAL A 43 -8.44 -4.25 -2.71
N HIS A 44 -7.88 -4.54 -1.54
CA HIS A 44 -6.48 -4.29 -1.22
C HIS A 44 -5.67 -5.57 -1.12
N TYR A 45 -4.46 -5.53 -1.68
CA TYR A 45 -3.49 -6.60 -1.57
C TYR A 45 -2.12 -6.03 -1.16
N PRO A 46 -1.96 -5.60 0.10
CA PRO A 46 -0.67 -5.14 0.61
C PRO A 46 0.34 -6.28 0.53
N GLY A 47 1.51 -6.01 -0.01
CA GLY A 47 2.53 -7.02 -0.23
C GLY A 47 3.92 -6.50 0.05
N THR A 48 4.72 -7.35 0.68
CA THR A 48 6.14 -7.14 0.96
C THR A 48 6.91 -8.35 0.49
N TYR A 49 7.95 -8.13 -0.28
CA TYR A 49 8.73 -9.21 -0.91
C TYR A 49 10.23 -8.97 -0.70
N LEU A 50 10.97 -10.06 -0.50
CA LEU A 50 12.43 -10.04 -0.39
C LEU A 50 13.02 -10.80 -1.57
N ALA A 51 14.10 -10.30 -2.15
CA ALA A 51 14.85 -10.99 -3.17
C ALA A 51 15.36 -12.35 -2.63
N GLY A 52 15.09 -13.42 -3.37
CA GLY A 52 15.40 -14.79 -2.94
C GLY A 52 14.40 -15.41 -1.94
N GLY A 53 13.34 -14.68 -1.58
CA GLY A 53 12.28 -15.18 -0.69
C GLY A 53 11.25 -16.02 -1.43
N TYR A 54 11.60 -17.21 -1.90
CA TYR A 54 10.72 -18.11 -2.63
C TYR A 54 10.27 -19.27 -1.76
N SER A 55 9.04 -19.74 -2.01
CA SER A 55 8.50 -20.99 -1.50
C SER A 55 8.30 -21.96 -2.65
N ARG A 56 8.57 -23.23 -2.40
CA ARG A 56 8.32 -24.31 -3.35
C ARG A 56 7.19 -25.18 -2.85
N ALA A 57 6.24 -25.46 -3.71
CA ALA A 57 5.13 -26.36 -3.44
C ALA A 57 5.02 -27.37 -4.59
N THR A 58 4.90 -28.64 -4.24
CA THR A 58 4.65 -29.70 -5.21
C THR A 58 3.15 -29.95 -5.31
N SER A 59 2.61 -29.87 -6.52
CA SER A 59 1.21 -30.15 -6.82
C SER A 59 1.11 -31.33 -7.77
N ALA A 60 0.11 -32.18 -7.62
CA ALA A 60 -0.21 -33.23 -8.58
C ALA A 60 -1.22 -32.70 -9.61
N VAL A 61 -0.83 -32.62 -10.88
CA VAL A 61 -1.72 -32.24 -11.98
C VAL A 61 -1.74 -33.39 -12.99
N ASP A 62 -2.89 -33.98 -13.23
CA ASP A 62 -3.09 -35.15 -14.12
C ASP A 62 -2.13 -36.30 -13.84
N GLY A 63 -1.87 -36.58 -12.54
CA GLY A 63 -0.97 -37.68 -12.12
C GLY A 63 0.53 -37.40 -12.29
N ARG A 64 0.90 -36.16 -12.61
CA ARG A 64 2.28 -35.70 -12.65
C ARG A 64 2.56 -34.76 -11.50
N GLU A 65 3.71 -34.93 -10.85
CA GLU A 65 4.20 -33.97 -9.89
C GLU A 65 4.75 -32.73 -10.61
N VAL A 66 4.24 -31.56 -10.27
CA VAL A 66 4.68 -30.25 -10.75
C VAL A 66 5.16 -29.45 -9.55
N GLU A 67 6.42 -29.04 -9.56
CA GLU A 67 6.97 -28.12 -8.58
C GLU A 67 6.71 -26.68 -9.04
N ASN A 68 6.06 -25.89 -8.18
CA ASN A 68 5.85 -24.46 -8.37
C ASN A 68 6.76 -23.70 -7.40
N GLU A 69 7.39 -22.65 -7.90
CA GLU A 69 8.21 -21.76 -7.11
C GLU A 69 7.58 -20.35 -7.14
N ASP A 70 7.10 -19.89 -5.99
CA ASP A 70 6.39 -18.63 -5.86
C ASP A 70 7.12 -17.68 -4.91
N LEU A 71 7.12 -16.39 -5.26
CA LEU A 71 7.64 -15.34 -4.40
C LEU A 71 6.73 -15.16 -3.17
N VAL A 72 7.30 -15.29 -1.97
CA VAL A 72 6.54 -15.26 -0.72
C VAL A 72 6.18 -13.82 -0.35
N ASN A 73 4.88 -13.57 -0.14
CA ASN A 73 4.43 -12.34 0.51
C ASN A 73 4.78 -12.41 2.00
N GLN A 74 5.69 -11.56 2.43
CA GLN A 74 6.17 -11.45 3.80
C GLN A 74 5.17 -10.71 4.69
N ALA A 75 5.49 -10.59 5.98
CA ALA A 75 4.67 -9.81 6.90
C ALA A 75 4.47 -8.37 6.41
N ASN A 76 3.25 -7.90 6.46
CA ASN A 76 2.93 -6.51 6.15
C ASN A 76 3.49 -5.60 7.26
N TRP A 77 4.40 -4.71 6.91
CA TRP A 77 5.01 -3.75 7.84
C TRP A 77 4.30 -2.38 7.87
N LEU A 78 3.31 -2.20 6.98
CA LEU A 78 2.62 -0.92 6.79
C LEU A 78 1.58 -0.58 7.87
N PRO A 79 0.86 -1.54 8.55
CA PRO A 79 -0.37 -1.24 9.25
C PRO A 79 -0.22 -0.12 10.27
N ILE A 80 -0.65 1.07 9.87
CA ILE A 80 -0.84 2.23 10.73
C ILE A 80 -2.25 2.72 10.48
N THR A 81 -3.08 2.71 11.51
CA THR A 81 -4.41 3.27 11.46
C THR A 81 -4.73 3.97 12.77
N PHE A 82 -5.74 4.79 12.78
CA PHE A 82 -6.17 5.57 13.94
C PHE A 82 -7.71 5.58 14.03
N ARG A 83 -8.20 6.07 15.14
CA ARG A 83 -9.62 6.35 15.36
C ARG A 83 -9.76 7.61 16.20
N ILE A 84 -10.87 8.32 16.05
CA ILE A 84 -11.19 9.54 16.77
C ILE A 84 -12.27 9.22 17.81
N ASP A 85 -12.05 9.61 19.06
CA ASP A 85 -13.02 9.51 20.17
C ASP A 85 -13.71 8.15 20.30
N GLY A 86 -12.97 7.07 20.02
CA GLY A 86 -13.52 5.71 20.11
C GLY A 86 -14.42 5.30 18.94
N SER A 87 -14.44 6.08 17.85
CA SER A 87 -15.11 5.74 16.60
C SER A 87 -14.53 4.47 15.96
N GLU A 88 -15.01 4.12 14.79
CA GLU A 88 -14.44 3.02 13.97
C GLU A 88 -13.01 3.37 13.51
N TRP A 89 -12.23 2.35 13.20
CA TRP A 89 -10.90 2.52 12.65
C TRP A 89 -10.96 3.19 11.29
N PHE A 90 -10.02 4.12 11.05
CA PHE A 90 -9.95 4.89 9.81
C PHE A 90 -9.83 3.97 8.58
N GLY A 91 -10.60 4.27 7.56
CA GLY A 91 -10.60 3.63 6.26
C GLY A 91 -11.43 4.47 5.28
N LEU A 92 -11.32 4.18 3.98
CA LEU A 92 -12.03 4.94 2.94
C LEU A 92 -13.38 4.35 2.57
N ARG A 93 -13.75 3.21 3.15
CA ARG A 93 -15.08 2.64 2.97
C ARG A 93 -16.08 3.37 3.87
N ASP A 94 -17.23 3.66 3.33
CA ASP A 94 -18.34 4.26 4.09
C ASP A 94 -18.06 5.65 4.69
N VAL A 95 -17.18 6.41 4.07
CA VAL A 95 -16.91 7.82 4.40
C VAL A 95 -17.13 8.71 3.18
N GLU A 96 -17.39 9.99 3.40
CA GLU A 96 -17.43 10.97 2.32
C GLU A 96 -16.00 11.43 2.01
N ILE A 97 -15.50 11.09 0.82
CA ILE A 97 -14.18 11.53 0.37
C ILE A 97 -14.33 12.89 -0.31
N LEU A 98 -13.73 13.91 0.29
CA LEU A 98 -13.72 15.28 -0.23
C LEU A 98 -12.58 15.50 -1.22
N GLU A 99 -11.40 14.93 -0.93
CA GLU A 99 -10.21 15.01 -1.75
C GLU A 99 -9.44 13.69 -1.66
N TYR A 100 -8.92 13.23 -2.78
CA TYR A 100 -8.00 12.10 -2.84
C TYR A 100 -6.90 12.40 -3.85
N ARG A 101 -5.67 12.18 -3.45
CA ARG A 101 -4.51 12.26 -4.34
C ARG A 101 -3.45 11.27 -3.94
N GLN A 102 -3.01 10.47 -4.90
CA GLN A 102 -1.88 9.55 -4.74
C GLN A 102 -0.86 9.85 -5.84
N GLU A 103 0.40 10.04 -5.46
CA GLU A 103 1.47 10.38 -6.37
C GLU A 103 2.71 9.54 -6.12
N LEU A 104 3.19 8.87 -7.17
CA LEU A 104 4.50 8.24 -7.18
C LEU A 104 5.49 9.14 -7.92
N HIS A 105 6.42 9.72 -7.19
CA HIS A 105 7.51 10.53 -7.71
C HIS A 105 8.65 9.63 -8.21
N LEU A 106 8.62 9.25 -9.49
CA LEU A 106 9.54 8.27 -10.08
C LEU A 106 11.02 8.62 -9.94
N ARG A 107 11.39 9.91 -9.95
CA ARG A 107 12.79 10.33 -9.78
C ARG A 107 13.29 10.27 -8.35
N ARG A 108 12.38 10.40 -7.39
CA ARG A 108 12.69 10.42 -5.96
C ARG A 108 12.48 9.05 -5.30
N GLY A 109 11.71 8.16 -5.95
CA GLY A 109 11.27 6.91 -5.35
C GLY A 109 10.40 7.13 -4.11
N VAL A 110 9.53 8.14 -4.15
CA VAL A 110 8.66 8.51 -3.03
C VAL A 110 7.21 8.38 -3.45
N LEU A 111 6.43 7.67 -2.66
CA LEU A 111 4.98 7.60 -2.74
C LEU A 111 4.37 8.56 -1.72
N GLU A 112 3.54 9.47 -2.19
CA GLU A 112 2.78 10.40 -1.37
C GLU A 112 1.28 10.18 -1.56
N ARG A 113 0.50 10.26 -0.47
CA ARG A 113 -0.96 10.19 -0.51
C ARG A 113 -1.54 11.29 0.35
N HIS A 114 -2.54 11.96 -0.19
CA HIS A 114 -3.34 12.98 0.50
C HIS A 114 -4.80 12.59 0.40
N VAL A 115 -5.47 12.54 1.52
CA VAL A 115 -6.89 12.21 1.60
C VAL A 115 -7.56 13.17 2.55
N GLU A 116 -8.70 13.70 2.15
CA GLU A 116 -9.57 14.49 3.02
C GLU A 116 -10.96 13.89 3.00
N ILE A 117 -11.50 13.61 4.17
CA ILE A 117 -12.80 12.94 4.35
C ILE A 117 -13.67 13.65 5.38
N ILE A 118 -14.96 13.32 5.35
CA ILE A 118 -15.87 13.48 6.49
C ILE A 118 -16.24 12.08 6.98
N ASP A 119 -15.97 11.80 8.26
CA ASP A 119 -16.33 10.53 8.89
C ASP A 119 -17.83 10.46 9.21
N ARG A 120 -18.31 9.31 9.69
CA ARG A 120 -19.72 9.13 10.07
C ARG A 120 -20.18 10.00 11.23
N ALA A 121 -19.25 10.51 12.04
CA ALA A 121 -19.53 11.42 13.15
C ALA A 121 -19.52 12.89 12.72
N GLY A 122 -19.17 13.18 11.46
CA GLY A 122 -19.10 14.52 10.91
C GLY A 122 -17.76 15.22 11.10
N HIS A 123 -16.73 14.50 11.53
CA HIS A 123 -15.38 15.08 11.65
C HIS A 123 -14.74 15.18 10.27
N ARG A 124 -14.17 16.34 9.97
CA ARG A 124 -13.35 16.55 8.78
C ARG A 124 -11.91 16.17 9.10
N ILE A 125 -11.40 15.17 8.41
CA ILE A 125 -10.09 14.58 8.68
C ILE A 125 -9.24 14.68 7.43
N ARG A 126 -8.03 15.20 7.57
CA ARG A 126 -7.01 15.18 6.52
C ARG A 126 -5.89 14.24 6.89
N VAL A 127 -5.62 13.27 6.03
CA VAL A 127 -4.54 12.28 6.18
C VAL A 127 -3.50 12.50 5.10
N THR A 128 -2.24 12.53 5.49
CA THR A 128 -1.10 12.53 4.57
C THR A 128 -0.19 11.38 4.88
N GLU A 129 0.19 10.63 3.85
CA GLU A 129 1.15 9.54 3.92
C GLU A 129 2.33 9.86 3.01
N THR A 130 3.54 9.61 3.49
CA THR A 130 4.77 9.66 2.69
C THR A 130 5.57 8.41 2.95
N ARG A 131 6.00 7.71 1.88
CA ARG A 131 6.72 6.46 1.96
C ARG A 131 7.87 6.40 0.97
N PHE A 132 8.96 5.79 1.39
CA PHE A 132 10.07 5.42 0.51
C PHE A 132 10.80 4.19 1.05
N VAL A 133 11.54 3.52 0.17
CA VAL A 133 12.46 2.43 0.49
C VAL A 133 13.87 2.98 0.35
N ASP A 134 14.72 2.74 1.37
CA ASP A 134 16.10 3.27 1.38
C ASP A 134 16.95 2.54 0.34
N MET A 135 17.69 3.30 -0.47
CA MET A 135 18.58 2.75 -1.49
C MET A 135 19.99 2.48 -0.93
N ALA A 136 20.37 3.09 0.17
CA ALA A 136 21.67 2.90 0.82
C ALA A 136 21.65 1.75 1.82
N ASN A 137 20.51 1.58 2.52
CA ASN A 137 20.27 0.51 3.48
C ASN A 137 19.25 -0.48 2.91
N ALA A 138 19.73 -1.65 2.53
CA ALA A 138 18.93 -2.64 1.79
C ALA A 138 17.68 -3.14 2.54
N TYR A 139 17.62 -3.01 3.85
CA TYR A 139 16.53 -3.51 4.71
C TYR A 139 15.70 -2.40 5.37
N ASP A 140 15.96 -1.13 5.01
CA ASP A 140 15.28 0.00 5.60
C ASP A 140 14.20 0.57 4.67
N ALA A 141 13.05 0.84 5.25
CA ALA A 141 11.98 1.60 4.61
C ALA A 141 11.36 2.56 5.62
N THR A 142 10.84 3.67 5.14
CA THR A 142 10.20 4.69 5.98
C THR A 142 8.77 4.92 5.53
N LEU A 143 7.87 4.89 6.49
CA LEU A 143 6.50 5.33 6.36
C LEU A 143 6.24 6.44 7.39
N ARG A 144 5.76 7.57 6.92
CA ARG A 144 5.26 8.66 7.75
C ARG A 144 3.81 8.91 7.44
N GLU A 145 2.99 8.86 8.47
CA GLU A 145 1.58 9.23 8.40
C GLU A 145 1.29 10.41 9.34
N ARG A 146 0.41 11.29 8.92
CA ARG A 146 -0.07 12.42 9.71
C ARG A 146 -1.57 12.58 9.49
N ALA A 147 -2.33 12.55 10.57
CA ALA A 147 -3.75 12.87 10.58
C ALA A 147 -3.97 14.22 11.29
N LEU A 148 -4.84 15.05 10.74
CA LEU A 148 -5.27 16.34 11.27
C LEU A 148 -6.79 16.44 11.21
N GLN A 149 -7.38 16.92 12.26
CA GLN A 149 -8.79 17.28 12.36
C GLN A 149 -8.98 18.78 12.14
#